data_ea53e003b75df250b7bb47e301ea8ce1
#
_entry.id   ea53e003b75df250b7bb47e301ea8ce1
#
_cell.length_a   1.000
_cell.length_b   1.000
_cell.length_c   1.000
_cell.angle_alpha   90.00
_cell.angle_beta   90.00
_cell.angle_gamma   90.00
#
_symmetry.space_group_name_H-M   'P 1'
#
loop_
_entity.id
_entity.type
_entity.pdbx_description
1 polymer ?
#
loop_
_entity_poly.entity_id
_entity_poly.type
_entity_poly.pdbx_seq_one_letter_code
_entity_poly.pdbx_strand_id
1 'polypeptide(L)'
;MTVTAQNYALVLGELNLDEQQIKAAETLLRKNPLLIQVLSDPRVRFAEKEKCLDRIFTPPFSSFMKVLCKHERVYALTEIFEAYQDLCRQKAGTVQAQLLCVEPPSAEQTEIMRAFVKKKFGAANVELDIAVQPDLLGGFILRCGDCEYDRSVKGKLDKLQQKLTGEVK
;
A
#
# COMPACT_ATOMS: atom_id res chain seq x y z
N MET A 1 9.66 0.00 3.68
CA MET A 1 9.41 -1.46 3.78
C MET A 1 10.69 -2.21 4.06
N THR A 2 10.68 -3.09 5.05
CA THR A 2 11.85 -3.93 5.37
C THR A 2 11.90 -5.15 4.45
N VAL A 3 13.10 -5.60 4.07
CA VAL A 3 13.31 -6.82 3.26
C VAL A 3 12.66 -8.04 3.93
N THR A 4 12.65 -8.05 5.26
CA THR A 4 12.00 -9.10 6.04
C THR A 4 10.49 -9.14 5.81
N ALA A 5 9.81 -7.97 5.79
CA ALA A 5 8.37 -7.88 5.54
C ALA A 5 8.01 -8.37 4.13
N GLN A 6 8.84 -8.05 3.13
CA GLN A 6 8.66 -8.53 1.75
C GLN A 6 8.76 -10.06 1.65
N ASN A 7 9.74 -10.67 2.32
CA ASN A 7 9.88 -12.13 2.32
C ASN A 7 8.67 -12.83 2.97
N TYR A 8 8.16 -12.31 4.09
CA TYR A 8 6.96 -12.86 4.71
C TYR A 8 5.70 -12.63 3.85
N ALA A 9 5.61 -11.50 3.15
CA ALA A 9 4.52 -11.23 2.21
C ALA A 9 4.53 -12.20 1.03
N LEU A 10 5.70 -12.56 0.50
CA LEU A 10 5.85 -13.60 -0.53
C LEU A 10 5.32 -14.95 -0.03
N VAL A 11 5.76 -15.38 1.16
CA VAL A 11 5.28 -16.62 1.78
C VAL A 11 3.76 -16.59 1.97
N LEU A 12 3.21 -15.47 2.45
CA LEU A 12 1.75 -15.31 2.60
C LEU A 12 1.02 -15.45 1.26
N GLY A 13 1.62 -14.94 0.18
CA GLY A 13 1.09 -15.08 -1.19
C GLY A 13 1.18 -16.49 -1.78
N GLU A 14 2.11 -17.34 -1.28
CA GLU A 14 2.26 -18.73 -1.69
C GLU A 14 1.31 -19.69 -0.96
N LEU A 15 0.76 -19.27 0.18
CA LEU A 15 -0.15 -20.10 0.98
C LEU A 15 -1.52 -20.32 0.34
N ASN A 16 -1.79 -19.75 -0.85
CA ASN A 16 -3.07 -19.87 -1.59
C ASN A 16 -4.31 -19.63 -0.72
N LEU A 17 -4.19 -18.68 0.22
CA LEU A 17 -5.31 -18.24 1.05
C LEU A 17 -6.26 -17.38 0.24
N ASP A 18 -7.54 -17.50 0.55
CA ASP A 18 -8.55 -16.62 -0.02
C ASP A 18 -8.27 -15.17 0.42
N GLU A 19 -8.24 -14.24 -0.53
CA GLU A 19 -7.98 -12.82 -0.26
C GLU A 19 -8.92 -12.26 0.82
N GLN A 20 -10.17 -12.78 0.84
CA GLN A 20 -11.16 -12.41 1.85
C GLN A 20 -10.76 -12.86 3.25
N GLN A 21 -10.14 -14.03 3.39
CA GLN A 21 -9.66 -14.54 4.68
C GLN A 21 -8.51 -13.69 5.22
N ILE A 22 -7.60 -13.27 4.34
CA ILE A 22 -6.48 -12.40 4.73
C ILE A 22 -6.98 -11.01 5.14
N LYS A 23 -7.92 -10.42 4.40
CA LYS A 23 -8.56 -9.14 4.75
C LYS A 23 -9.33 -9.20 6.06
N ALA A 24 -10.03 -10.30 6.31
CA ALA A 24 -10.74 -10.52 7.56
C ALA A 24 -9.77 -10.63 8.75
N ALA A 25 -8.67 -11.38 8.58
CA ALA A 25 -7.62 -11.51 9.59
C ALA A 25 -6.92 -10.16 9.86
N GLU A 26 -6.59 -9.39 8.83
CA GLU A 26 -6.04 -8.05 8.94
C GLU A 26 -6.97 -7.12 9.73
N THR A 27 -8.26 -7.11 9.37
CA THR A 27 -9.26 -6.28 10.05
C THR A 27 -9.41 -6.66 11.53
N LEU A 28 -9.40 -7.95 11.83
CA LEU A 28 -9.47 -8.46 13.18
C LEU A 28 -8.27 -8.01 14.02
N LEU A 29 -7.07 -8.15 13.46
CA LEU A 29 -5.83 -7.75 14.12
C LEU A 29 -5.73 -6.23 14.32
N ARG A 30 -6.14 -5.43 13.34
CA ARG A 30 -6.19 -3.96 13.46
C ARG A 30 -7.18 -3.49 14.53
N LYS A 31 -8.33 -4.16 14.68
CA LYS A 31 -9.33 -3.84 15.69
C LYS A 31 -8.91 -4.26 17.11
N ASN A 32 -7.95 -5.18 17.24
CA ASN A 32 -7.51 -5.74 18.52
C ASN A 32 -6.00 -5.56 18.73
N PRO A 33 -5.51 -4.33 19.00
CA PRO A 33 -4.07 -4.09 19.21
C PRO A 33 -3.52 -4.84 20.42
N LEU A 34 -4.35 -5.13 21.44
CA LEU A 34 -3.96 -5.94 22.58
C LEU A 34 -3.55 -7.36 22.19
N LEU A 35 -4.19 -7.94 21.18
CA LEU A 35 -3.83 -9.26 20.67
C LEU A 35 -2.40 -9.24 20.09
N ILE A 36 -2.05 -8.21 19.34
CA ILE A 36 -0.70 -8.03 18.78
C ILE A 36 0.32 -7.88 19.92
N GLN A 37 0.00 -7.11 20.95
CA GLN A 37 0.87 -6.93 22.13
C GLN A 37 1.13 -8.25 22.84
N VAL A 38 0.08 -9.02 23.14
CA VAL A 38 0.21 -10.34 23.80
C VAL A 38 1.03 -11.31 22.95
N LEU A 39 0.80 -11.35 21.65
CA LEU A 39 1.56 -12.22 20.74
C LEU A 39 3.03 -11.78 20.61
N SER A 40 3.32 -10.48 20.75
CA SER A 40 4.68 -9.93 20.68
C SER A 40 5.42 -10.04 22.03
N ASP A 41 4.71 -10.22 23.15
CA ASP A 41 5.34 -10.25 24.49
C ASP A 41 6.17 -11.53 24.67
N PRO A 42 7.50 -11.43 24.92
CA PRO A 42 8.36 -12.58 25.14
C PRO A 42 8.08 -13.33 26.46
N ARG A 43 7.34 -12.71 27.40
CA ARG A 43 6.97 -13.33 28.68
C ARG A 43 5.89 -14.39 28.51
N VAL A 44 5.07 -14.29 27.47
CA VAL A 44 4.01 -15.26 27.15
C VAL A 44 4.64 -16.48 26.49
N ARG A 45 4.39 -17.66 27.05
CA ARG A 45 4.93 -18.92 26.53
C ARG A 45 4.39 -19.20 25.14
N PHE A 46 5.26 -19.71 24.27
CA PHE A 46 4.88 -20.02 22.88
C PHE A 46 3.67 -20.95 22.78
N ALA A 47 3.58 -21.96 23.65
CA ALA A 47 2.45 -22.89 23.69
C ALA A 47 1.10 -22.21 23.99
N GLU A 48 1.10 -21.11 24.74
CA GLU A 48 -0.11 -20.31 25.01
C GLU A 48 -0.50 -19.47 23.80
N LYS A 49 0.49 -18.85 23.13
CA LYS A 49 0.30 -18.13 21.86
C LYS A 49 -0.27 -19.06 20.79
N GLU A 50 0.27 -20.26 20.68
CA GLU A 50 -0.17 -21.27 19.71
C GLU A 50 -1.64 -21.66 19.92
N LYS A 51 -2.04 -21.97 21.15
CA LYS A 51 -3.44 -22.28 21.49
C LYS A 51 -4.39 -21.12 21.17
N CYS A 52 -3.94 -19.89 21.41
CA CYS A 52 -4.72 -18.70 21.10
C CYS A 52 -4.91 -18.56 19.58
N LEU A 53 -3.82 -18.72 18.81
CA LEU A 53 -3.86 -18.61 17.35
C LEU A 53 -4.75 -19.69 16.70
N ASP A 54 -4.71 -20.94 17.19
CA ASP A 54 -5.54 -22.03 16.68
C ASP A 54 -7.04 -21.87 16.98
N ARG A 55 -7.38 -21.07 18.01
CA ARG A 55 -8.78 -20.73 18.30
C ARG A 55 -9.32 -19.58 17.47
N ILE A 56 -8.44 -18.67 17.06
CA ILE A 56 -8.83 -17.43 16.36
C ILE A 56 -8.75 -17.62 14.83
N PHE A 57 -7.71 -18.32 14.36
CA PHE A 57 -7.42 -18.45 12.95
C PHE A 57 -7.43 -19.90 12.49
N THR A 58 -7.89 -20.10 11.26
CA THR A 58 -7.86 -21.40 10.60
C THR A 58 -6.51 -21.64 9.91
N PRO A 59 -6.03 -22.90 9.77
CA PRO A 59 -4.92 -23.21 8.90
C PRO A 59 -5.27 -22.88 7.43
N PRO A 60 -4.30 -22.41 6.62
CA PRO A 60 -2.86 -22.27 6.90
C PRO A 60 -2.45 -20.93 7.55
N PHE A 61 -3.36 -19.96 7.74
CA PHE A 61 -3.01 -18.65 8.31
C PHE A 61 -2.53 -18.76 9.78
N SER A 62 -3.12 -19.66 10.59
CA SER A 62 -2.64 -19.89 11.96
C SER A 62 -1.18 -20.36 12.00
N SER A 63 -0.80 -21.23 11.03
CA SER A 63 0.60 -21.70 10.91
C SER A 63 1.56 -20.58 10.55
N PHE A 64 1.18 -19.68 9.66
CA PHE A 64 1.94 -18.49 9.34
C PHE A 64 2.15 -17.59 10.57
N MET A 65 1.09 -17.33 11.33
CA MET A 65 1.16 -16.55 12.56
C MET A 65 2.05 -17.19 13.63
N LYS A 66 2.04 -18.53 13.75
CA LYS A 66 2.94 -19.28 14.66
C LYS A 66 4.41 -19.06 14.28
N VAL A 67 4.74 -19.05 12.98
CA VAL A 67 6.08 -18.76 12.51
C VAL A 67 6.51 -17.35 12.87
N LEU A 68 5.63 -16.35 12.70
CA LEU A 68 5.91 -14.97 13.10
C LEU A 68 6.13 -14.84 14.62
N CYS A 69 5.33 -15.53 15.43
CA CYS A 69 5.52 -15.56 16.89
C CYS A 69 6.84 -16.22 17.28
N LYS A 70 7.23 -17.31 16.62
CA LYS A 70 8.49 -18.03 16.89
C LYS A 70 9.72 -17.18 16.57
N HIS A 71 9.63 -16.35 15.53
CA HIS A 71 10.70 -15.45 15.10
C HIS A 71 10.61 -14.05 15.72
N GLU A 72 9.66 -13.82 16.64
CA GLU A 72 9.43 -12.51 17.28
C GLU A 72 9.18 -11.37 16.29
N ARG A 73 8.49 -11.67 15.16
CA ARG A 73 8.22 -10.71 14.07
C ARG A 73 6.77 -10.23 13.99
N VAL A 74 5.99 -10.50 15.03
CA VAL A 74 4.57 -10.11 15.09
C VAL A 74 4.39 -8.59 15.00
N TYR A 75 5.33 -7.80 15.50
CA TYR A 75 5.31 -6.34 15.39
C TYR A 75 5.37 -5.82 13.95
N ALA A 76 5.92 -6.61 13.02
CA ALA A 76 6.01 -6.26 11.61
C ALA A 76 4.75 -6.61 10.78
N LEU A 77 3.69 -7.12 11.42
CA LEU A 77 2.46 -7.56 10.75
C LEU A 77 1.86 -6.51 9.83
N THR A 78 1.83 -5.24 10.27
CA THR A 78 1.29 -4.14 9.47
C THR A 78 2.07 -3.97 8.16
N GLU A 79 3.42 -3.93 8.26
CA GLU A 79 4.30 -3.85 7.09
C GLU A 79 4.17 -5.09 6.18
N ILE A 80 3.95 -6.28 6.77
CA ILE A 80 3.76 -7.53 6.00
C ILE A 80 2.46 -7.47 5.20
N PHE A 81 1.36 -7.00 5.79
CA PHE A 81 0.09 -6.85 5.07
C PHE A 81 0.17 -5.80 3.96
N GLU A 82 0.83 -4.67 4.21
CA GLU A 82 1.08 -3.66 3.18
C GLU A 82 1.90 -4.24 2.01
N ALA A 83 3.00 -4.93 2.33
CA ALA A 83 3.83 -5.60 1.31
C ALA A 83 3.06 -6.68 0.54
N TYR A 84 2.16 -7.42 1.20
CA TYR A 84 1.30 -8.40 0.55
C TYR A 84 0.30 -7.75 -0.40
N GLN A 85 -0.32 -6.65 -0.01
CA GLN A 85 -1.23 -5.90 -0.87
C GLN A 85 -0.50 -5.35 -2.11
N ASP A 86 0.72 -4.85 -1.95
CA ASP A 86 1.56 -4.42 -3.06
C ASP A 86 1.88 -5.56 -4.02
N LEU A 87 2.21 -6.73 -3.48
CA LEU A 87 2.46 -7.95 -4.26
C LEU A 87 1.22 -8.39 -5.06
N CYS A 88 0.03 -8.36 -4.46
CA CYS A 88 -1.23 -8.67 -5.13
C CYS A 88 -1.49 -7.67 -6.27
N ARG A 89 -1.27 -6.37 -6.04
CA ARG A 89 -1.40 -5.33 -7.07
C ARG A 89 -0.44 -5.55 -8.22
N GLN A 90 0.83 -5.86 -7.93
CA GLN A 90 1.82 -6.18 -8.97
C GLN A 90 1.43 -7.41 -9.79
N LYS A 91 1.00 -8.49 -9.14
CA LYS A 91 0.51 -9.71 -9.82
C LYS A 91 -0.73 -9.45 -10.68
N ALA A 92 -1.63 -8.58 -10.22
CA ALA A 92 -2.81 -8.16 -10.97
C ALA A 92 -2.50 -7.14 -12.10
N GLY A 93 -1.23 -6.73 -12.25
CA GLY A 93 -0.85 -5.65 -13.16
C GLY A 93 -1.53 -4.32 -12.84
N THR A 94 -1.88 -4.11 -11.58
CA THR A 94 -2.54 -2.88 -11.10
C THR A 94 -1.49 -1.86 -10.70
N VAL A 95 -1.58 -0.69 -11.27
CA VAL A 95 -0.70 0.46 -10.94
C VAL A 95 -1.47 1.46 -10.11
N GLN A 96 -0.88 1.84 -8.98
CA GLN A 96 -1.39 2.95 -8.17
C GLN A 96 -0.89 4.27 -8.73
N ALA A 97 -1.83 5.20 -8.90
CA ALA A 97 -1.54 6.57 -9.28
C ALA A 97 -2.27 7.54 -8.35
N GLN A 98 -1.57 8.56 -7.88
CA GLN A 98 -2.14 9.64 -7.08
C GLN A 98 -2.34 10.87 -7.96
N LEU A 99 -3.55 11.39 -8.00
CA LEU A 99 -3.90 12.61 -8.71
C LEU A 99 -4.12 13.73 -7.70
N LEU A 100 -3.22 14.71 -7.67
CA LEU A 100 -3.38 15.94 -6.89
C LEU A 100 -4.00 17.01 -7.80
N CYS A 101 -5.11 17.58 -7.39
CA CYS A 101 -5.86 18.58 -8.17
C CYS A 101 -6.45 19.66 -7.26
N VAL A 102 -6.80 20.81 -7.82
CA VAL A 102 -7.43 21.90 -7.06
C VAL A 102 -8.92 21.61 -6.82
N GLU A 103 -9.58 21.04 -7.83
CA GLU A 103 -10.99 20.63 -7.77
C GLU A 103 -11.10 19.15 -8.16
N PRO A 104 -12.04 18.40 -7.56
CA PRO A 104 -12.25 17.01 -7.92
C PRO A 104 -12.57 16.89 -9.41
N PRO A 105 -11.86 16.02 -10.17
CA PRO A 105 -12.11 15.85 -11.58
C PRO A 105 -13.50 15.21 -11.81
N SER A 106 -14.11 15.51 -12.95
CA SER A 106 -15.32 14.82 -13.37
C SER A 106 -15.07 13.33 -13.62
N ALA A 107 -16.13 12.51 -13.65
CA ALA A 107 -16.02 11.08 -13.96
C ALA A 107 -15.33 10.85 -15.32
N GLU A 108 -15.65 11.66 -16.31
CA GLU A 108 -15.06 11.61 -17.65
C GLU A 108 -13.55 11.93 -17.63
N GLN A 109 -13.15 12.96 -16.91
CA GLN A 109 -11.74 13.32 -16.74
C GLN A 109 -10.96 12.22 -15.99
N THR A 110 -11.59 11.62 -14.99
CA THR A 110 -11.01 10.50 -14.24
C THR A 110 -10.73 9.30 -15.16
N GLU A 111 -11.66 8.95 -16.05
CA GLU A 111 -11.47 7.87 -17.01
C GLU A 111 -10.37 8.19 -18.04
N ILE A 112 -10.27 9.42 -18.51
CA ILE A 112 -9.18 9.86 -19.39
C ILE A 112 -7.82 9.70 -18.68
N MET A 113 -7.73 10.08 -17.40
CA MET A 113 -6.50 9.92 -16.61
C MET A 113 -6.15 8.44 -16.40
N ARG A 114 -7.13 7.59 -16.10
CA ARG A 114 -6.91 6.14 -16.01
C ARG A 114 -6.39 5.55 -17.32
N ALA A 115 -7.00 5.93 -18.44
CA ALA A 115 -6.57 5.49 -19.77
C ALA A 115 -5.15 5.97 -20.09
N PHE A 116 -4.80 7.18 -19.72
CA PHE A 116 -3.44 7.70 -19.86
C PHE A 116 -2.42 6.89 -19.06
N VAL A 117 -2.70 6.62 -17.78
CA VAL A 117 -1.83 5.82 -16.90
C VAL A 117 -1.70 4.40 -17.44
N LYS A 118 -2.80 3.73 -17.84
CA LYS A 118 -2.78 2.40 -18.45
C LYS A 118 -1.85 2.35 -19.66
N LYS A 119 -2.02 3.28 -20.57
CA LYS A 119 -1.21 3.34 -21.80
C LYS A 119 0.27 3.62 -21.52
N LYS A 120 0.55 4.51 -20.56
CA LYS A 120 1.91 4.97 -20.28
C LYS A 120 2.74 3.91 -19.52
N PHE A 121 2.11 3.20 -18.59
CA PHE A 121 2.77 2.23 -17.71
C PHE A 121 2.48 0.77 -18.09
N GLY A 122 1.71 0.52 -19.15
CA GLY A 122 1.36 -0.84 -19.59
C GLY A 122 0.52 -1.61 -18.55
N ALA A 123 -0.22 -0.90 -17.69
CA ALA A 123 -0.99 -1.50 -16.62
C ALA A 123 -2.30 -2.09 -17.11
N ALA A 124 -2.66 -3.28 -16.59
CA ALA A 124 -3.98 -3.87 -16.84
C ALA A 124 -5.08 -3.07 -16.12
N ASN A 125 -4.81 -2.68 -14.87
CA ASN A 125 -5.72 -1.90 -14.04
C ASN A 125 -5.01 -0.69 -13.42
N VAL A 126 -5.77 0.36 -13.09
CA VAL A 126 -5.27 1.57 -12.43
C VAL A 126 -6.16 1.92 -11.25
N GLU A 127 -5.56 1.95 -10.07
CA GLU A 127 -6.15 2.55 -8.88
C GLU A 127 -5.72 4.01 -8.83
N LEU A 128 -6.69 4.92 -9.01
CA LEU A 128 -6.46 6.35 -8.98
C LEU A 128 -6.96 6.91 -7.64
N ASP A 129 -6.02 7.37 -6.82
CA ASP A 129 -6.30 8.08 -5.58
C ASP A 129 -6.34 9.59 -5.87
N ILE A 130 -7.45 10.24 -5.52
CA ILE A 130 -7.66 11.66 -5.82
C ILE A 130 -7.57 12.45 -4.53
N ALA A 131 -6.59 13.36 -4.46
CA ALA A 131 -6.41 14.27 -3.34
C ALA A 131 -6.54 15.72 -3.81
N VAL A 132 -7.36 16.49 -3.09
CA VAL A 132 -7.54 17.92 -3.37
C VAL A 132 -6.46 18.73 -2.69
N GLN A 133 -5.71 19.50 -3.47
CA GLN A 133 -4.64 20.37 -3.01
C GLN A 133 -4.77 21.78 -3.59
N PRO A 134 -5.39 22.71 -2.85
CA PRO A 134 -5.65 24.08 -3.32
C PRO A 134 -4.39 24.88 -3.67
N ASP A 135 -3.24 24.55 -3.06
CA ASP A 135 -1.96 25.25 -3.24
C ASP A 135 -1.39 25.15 -4.67
N LEU A 136 -1.96 24.29 -5.52
CA LEU A 136 -1.55 24.17 -6.92
C LEU A 136 -1.97 25.33 -7.81
N LEU A 137 -2.85 26.22 -7.34
CA LEU A 137 -3.44 27.35 -8.07
C LEU A 137 -4.23 26.97 -9.32
N GLY A 138 -4.11 25.73 -9.81
CA GLY A 138 -4.77 25.19 -11.00
C GLY A 138 -3.99 24.04 -11.62
N GLY A 139 -4.66 23.26 -12.48
CA GLY A 139 -4.09 22.06 -13.10
C GLY A 139 -4.03 20.86 -12.16
N PHE A 140 -3.10 19.95 -12.42
CA PHE A 140 -2.97 18.71 -11.64
C PHE A 140 -1.53 18.22 -11.61
N ILE A 141 -1.21 17.40 -10.60
CA ILE A 141 0.01 16.59 -10.52
C ILE A 141 -0.43 15.12 -10.46
N LEU A 142 0.13 14.31 -11.35
CA LEU A 142 -0.09 12.87 -11.36
C LEU A 142 1.20 12.17 -10.92
N ARG A 143 1.14 11.43 -9.81
CA ARG A 143 2.24 10.62 -9.27
C ARG A 143 1.94 9.15 -9.51
N CYS A 144 2.91 8.43 -10.04
CA CYS A 144 2.78 7.02 -10.33
C CYS A 144 4.12 6.33 -10.09
N GLY A 145 4.25 5.61 -8.97
CA GLY A 145 5.54 5.12 -8.50
C GLY A 145 6.55 6.27 -8.34
N ASP A 146 7.72 6.12 -8.96
CA ASP A 146 8.78 7.14 -8.96
C ASP A 146 8.61 8.23 -10.03
N CYS A 147 7.54 8.16 -10.83
CA CYS A 147 7.27 9.14 -11.88
C CYS A 147 6.25 10.18 -11.43
N GLU A 148 6.61 11.46 -11.60
CA GLU A 148 5.72 12.60 -11.35
C GLU A 148 5.49 13.39 -12.64
N TYR A 149 4.21 13.62 -12.97
CA TYR A 149 3.77 14.43 -14.10
C TYR A 149 3.10 15.69 -13.59
N ASP A 150 3.89 16.75 -13.42
CA ASP A 150 3.40 18.06 -12.99
C ASP A 150 2.86 18.87 -14.19
N ARG A 151 1.57 19.10 -14.18
CA ARG A 151 0.81 19.97 -15.09
C ARG A 151 0.11 21.10 -14.33
N SER A 152 0.58 21.42 -13.12
CA SER A 152 0.04 22.51 -12.32
C SER A 152 0.44 23.88 -12.87
N VAL A 153 -0.37 24.89 -12.56
CA VAL A 153 -0.06 26.29 -12.87
C VAL A 153 1.18 26.72 -12.07
N LYS A 154 1.26 26.31 -10.81
CA LYS A 154 2.42 26.59 -9.94
C LYS A 154 3.72 26.07 -10.55
N GLY A 155 3.78 24.80 -10.93
CA GLY A 155 4.97 24.21 -11.55
C GLY A 155 5.37 24.87 -12.89
N LYS A 156 4.38 25.40 -13.64
CA LYS A 156 4.68 26.20 -14.85
C LYS A 156 5.28 27.55 -14.50
N LEU A 157 4.78 28.23 -13.47
CA LEU A 157 5.31 29.52 -13.01
C LEU A 157 6.73 29.35 -12.47
N ASP A 158 6.98 28.34 -11.66
CA ASP A 158 8.32 28.03 -11.10
C ASP A 158 9.34 27.78 -12.22
N LYS A 159 8.95 27.02 -13.25
CA LYS A 159 9.80 26.79 -14.44
C LYS A 159 10.08 28.06 -15.25
N LEU A 160 9.10 28.98 -15.33
CA LEU A 160 9.29 30.27 -16.00
C LEU A 160 10.22 31.17 -15.17
N GLN A 161 10.04 31.22 -13.87
CA GLN A 161 10.90 31.98 -12.96
C GLN A 161 12.35 31.49 -13.05
N GLN A 162 12.58 30.18 -13.01
CA GLN A 162 13.92 29.60 -13.17
C GLN A 162 14.58 29.97 -14.50
N LYS A 163 13.80 29.98 -15.61
CA LYS A 163 14.32 30.41 -16.91
C LYS A 163 14.69 31.89 -16.96
N LEU A 164 13.98 32.74 -16.22
CA LEU A 164 14.23 34.18 -16.19
C LEU A 164 15.38 34.57 -15.26
N THR A 165 15.55 33.84 -14.13
CA THR A 165 16.61 34.09 -13.15
C THR A 165 17.95 33.45 -13.51
N GLY A 166 17.98 32.57 -14.52
CA GLY A 166 19.20 31.87 -14.95
C GLY A 166 19.72 30.83 -13.93
N GLU A 167 19.00 30.57 -12.85
CA GLU A 167 19.33 29.54 -11.87
C GLU A 167 18.87 28.16 -12.37
N VAL A 168 19.76 27.47 -13.04
CA VAL A 168 19.64 26.03 -13.30
C VAL A 168 20.18 25.31 -12.05
N LYS A 169 19.30 24.71 -11.27
CA LYS A 169 19.70 23.74 -10.25
C LYS A 169 19.85 22.37 -10.87
#